data_2b20d77b0bf1627180ce331175dcb440
#
_entry.id   2b20d77b0bf1627180ce331175dcb440
#
_cell.length_a   1.000
_cell.length_b   1.000
_cell.length_c   1.000
_cell.angle_alpha   90.00
_cell.angle_beta   90.00
_cell.angle_gamma   90.00
#
_symmetry.space_group_name_H-M   'P 1'
#
loop_
_entity.id
_entity.type
_entity.pdbx_description
1 polymer ?
#
loop_
_entity_poly.entity_id
_entity_poly.type
_entity_poly.pdbx_seq_one_letter_code
_entity_poly.pdbx_strand_id
1 'polypeptide(L)'
;MPLGLLKYGLSSEYPVEVDLPPPKELKSHYDVVIIGAGGHGLAIAYYLAKYQGITNVAVLEKSYLGGGNTARNTAVIRSNYLTSEGVKFYSESVDLFKNLSNEFDFNIMYSERGQLTLAHTDSTVRAFRQRAEVNKHLSLI
;
A
#
# COMPACT_ATOMS: atom_id res chain seq x y z
N MET A 1 12.10 -21.53 -10.42
CA MET A 1 12.71 -20.92 -11.62
C MET A 1 13.91 -20.03 -11.27
N PRO A 2 15.04 -20.56 -10.83
CA PRO A 2 16.19 -19.74 -10.41
C PRO A 2 16.97 -19.13 -11.57
N LEU A 3 16.88 -19.70 -12.79
CA LEU A 3 17.63 -19.25 -13.95
C LEU A 3 17.15 -17.90 -14.52
N GLY A 4 15.90 -17.53 -14.33
CA GLY A 4 15.38 -16.23 -14.75
C GLY A 4 15.99 -15.06 -13.97
N LEU A 5 16.15 -15.22 -12.66
CA LEU A 5 16.78 -14.20 -11.81
C LEU A 5 18.25 -13.99 -12.17
N LEU A 6 18.97 -15.05 -12.52
CA LEU A 6 20.36 -14.98 -12.96
C LEU A 6 20.49 -14.28 -14.32
N LYS A 7 19.59 -14.55 -15.25
CA LYS A 7 19.53 -13.87 -16.55
C LYS A 7 19.33 -12.36 -16.38
N TYR A 8 18.38 -11.96 -15.55
CA TYR A 8 18.10 -10.53 -15.32
C TYR A 8 19.13 -9.86 -14.42
N GLY A 9 19.78 -10.55 -13.51
CA GLY A 9 20.88 -10.03 -12.69
C GLY A 9 22.18 -9.80 -13.47
N LEU A 10 22.37 -10.45 -14.61
CA LEU A 10 23.54 -10.31 -15.47
C LEU A 10 23.29 -9.46 -16.74
N SER A 11 22.07 -9.07 -17.01
CA SER A 11 21.67 -8.26 -18.15
C SER A 11 21.31 -6.85 -17.69
N SER A 12 21.70 -5.85 -18.46
CA SER A 12 21.25 -4.47 -18.27
C SER A 12 19.83 -4.23 -18.84
N GLU A 13 19.25 -5.22 -19.50
CA GLU A 13 17.92 -5.15 -20.08
C GLU A 13 16.93 -5.84 -19.16
N TYR A 14 16.14 -5.05 -18.45
CA TYR A 14 14.98 -5.55 -17.73
C TYR A 14 13.78 -5.55 -18.68
N PRO A 15 12.88 -6.55 -18.60
CA PRO A 15 11.63 -6.50 -19.34
C PRO A 15 10.85 -5.29 -18.86
N VAL A 16 10.70 -4.31 -19.72
CA VAL A 16 9.94 -3.07 -19.46
C VAL A 16 8.44 -3.31 -19.70
N GLU A 17 8.09 -4.40 -20.35
CA GLU A 17 6.71 -4.75 -20.64
C GLU A 17 6.06 -5.31 -19.38
N VAL A 18 5.33 -4.44 -18.69
CA VAL A 18 4.26 -4.87 -17.81
C VAL A 18 3.14 -5.30 -18.76
N ASP A 19 2.73 -6.57 -18.68
CA ASP A 19 1.60 -7.11 -19.45
C ASP A 19 0.29 -6.48 -18.94
N LEU A 20 0.12 -5.22 -19.31
CA LEU A 20 -1.12 -4.50 -19.04
C LEU A 20 -2.10 -4.85 -20.15
N PRO A 21 -3.37 -5.08 -19.82
CA PRO A 21 -4.38 -5.25 -20.85
C PRO A 21 -4.34 -4.04 -21.79
N PRO A 22 -4.50 -4.25 -23.10
CA PRO A 22 -4.46 -3.15 -24.06
C PRO A 22 -5.46 -2.08 -23.64
N PRO A 23 -5.14 -0.79 -23.84
CA PRO A 23 -6.04 0.28 -23.51
C PRO A 23 -7.35 0.05 -24.25
N LYS A 24 -8.45 -0.07 -23.50
CA LYS A 24 -9.79 -0.10 -24.09
C LYS A 24 -10.04 1.24 -24.76
N GLU A 25 -10.83 1.22 -25.82
CA GLU A 25 -11.31 2.46 -26.43
C GLU A 25 -11.91 3.37 -25.35
N LEU A 26 -11.53 4.65 -25.40
CA LEU A 26 -12.04 5.62 -24.46
C LEU A 26 -13.55 5.76 -24.63
N LYS A 27 -14.27 5.67 -23.54
CA LYS A 27 -15.72 5.93 -23.54
C LYS A 27 -15.97 7.43 -23.62
N SER A 28 -17.12 7.81 -24.15
CA SER A 28 -17.58 9.20 -24.17
C SER A 28 -17.94 9.75 -22.78
N HIS A 29 -18.18 8.86 -21.81
CA HIS A 29 -18.59 9.21 -20.46
C HIS A 29 -18.06 8.23 -19.43
N TYR A 30 -17.67 8.75 -18.27
CA TYR A 30 -17.32 8.00 -17.06
C TYR A 30 -18.03 8.60 -15.85
N ASP A 31 -18.47 7.75 -14.94
CA ASP A 31 -19.11 8.18 -13.69
C ASP A 31 -18.08 8.79 -12.73
N VAL A 32 -16.86 8.26 -12.72
CA VAL A 32 -15.75 8.74 -11.91
C VAL A 32 -14.47 8.73 -12.73
N VAL A 33 -13.68 9.80 -12.58
CA VAL A 33 -12.33 9.91 -13.13
C VAL A 33 -11.36 10.08 -11.97
N ILE A 34 -10.38 9.19 -11.86
CA ILE A 34 -9.34 9.20 -10.84
C ILE A 34 -8.02 9.62 -11.48
N ILE A 35 -7.36 10.62 -10.93
CA ILE A 35 -6.07 11.09 -11.42
C ILE A 35 -4.96 10.48 -10.55
N GLY A 36 -4.14 9.66 -11.17
CA GLY A 36 -3.03 8.94 -10.55
C GLY A 36 -3.35 7.47 -10.25
N ALA A 37 -2.54 6.57 -10.79
CA ALA A 37 -2.62 5.12 -10.55
C ALA A 37 -1.58 4.65 -9.51
N GLY A 38 -1.44 5.40 -8.43
CA GLY A 38 -0.75 4.95 -7.21
C GLY A 38 -1.67 4.09 -6.34
N GLY A 39 -1.16 3.62 -5.19
CA GLY A 39 -1.92 2.78 -4.28
C GLY A 39 -3.28 3.36 -3.87
N HIS A 40 -3.36 4.66 -3.60
CA HIS A 40 -4.62 5.31 -3.26
C HIS A 40 -5.60 5.34 -4.44
N GLY A 41 -5.14 5.74 -5.63
CA GLY A 41 -6.02 5.81 -6.81
C GLY A 41 -6.58 4.45 -7.21
N LEU A 42 -5.74 3.42 -7.20
CA LEU A 42 -6.16 2.05 -7.51
C LEU A 42 -7.09 1.50 -6.42
N ALA A 43 -6.81 1.75 -5.15
CA ALA A 43 -7.69 1.36 -4.05
C ALA A 43 -9.05 2.04 -4.13
N ILE A 44 -9.10 3.34 -4.46
CA ILE A 44 -10.37 4.06 -4.67
C ILE A 44 -11.18 3.39 -5.78
N ALA A 45 -10.57 3.13 -6.95
CA ALA A 45 -11.26 2.47 -8.06
C ALA A 45 -11.80 1.08 -7.65
N TYR A 46 -10.97 0.30 -6.96
CA TYR A 46 -11.34 -1.02 -6.48
C TYR A 46 -12.52 -0.98 -5.50
N TYR A 47 -12.45 -0.15 -4.47
CA TYR A 47 -13.49 -0.08 -3.45
C TYR A 47 -14.77 0.61 -3.91
N LEU A 48 -14.71 1.53 -4.88
CA LEU A 48 -15.90 2.05 -5.55
C LEU A 48 -16.66 0.93 -6.26
N ALA A 49 -15.95 0.07 -6.99
CA ALA A 49 -16.56 -1.08 -7.63
C ALA A 49 -17.11 -2.10 -6.63
N LYS A 50 -16.29 -2.44 -5.61
CA LYS A 50 -16.61 -3.49 -4.63
C LYS A 50 -17.78 -3.13 -3.72
N TYR A 51 -17.80 -1.92 -3.16
CA TYR A 51 -18.76 -1.55 -2.14
C TYR A 51 -19.89 -0.66 -2.66
N GLN A 52 -19.68 0.07 -3.73
CA GLN A 52 -20.67 1.01 -4.27
C GLN A 52 -21.25 0.57 -5.61
N GLY A 53 -20.73 -0.50 -6.21
CA GLY A 53 -21.16 -0.96 -7.54
C GLY A 53 -20.80 0.01 -8.69
N ILE A 54 -19.97 1.02 -8.43
CA ILE A 54 -19.54 1.99 -9.43
C ILE A 54 -18.38 1.40 -10.22
N THR A 55 -18.67 0.91 -11.43
CA THR A 55 -17.69 0.21 -12.29
C THR A 55 -17.29 1.01 -13.53
N ASN A 56 -18.01 2.08 -13.87
CA ASN A 56 -17.67 2.94 -15.00
C ASN A 56 -16.67 4.02 -14.58
N VAL A 57 -15.47 3.59 -14.23
CA VAL A 57 -14.38 4.42 -13.69
C VAL A 57 -13.24 4.48 -14.68
N ALA A 58 -12.65 5.67 -14.86
CA ALA A 58 -11.38 5.85 -15.54
C ALA A 58 -10.29 6.19 -14.53
N VAL A 59 -9.12 5.57 -14.66
CA VAL A 59 -7.92 5.91 -13.89
C VAL A 59 -6.88 6.45 -14.87
N LEU A 60 -6.49 7.70 -14.69
CA LEU A 60 -5.51 8.38 -15.55
C LEU A 60 -4.16 8.42 -14.85
N GLU A 61 -3.13 7.87 -15.49
CA GLU A 61 -1.75 7.90 -15.00
C GLU A 61 -0.83 8.50 -16.07
N LYS A 62 0.03 9.42 -15.63
CA LYS A 62 0.95 10.11 -16.55
C LYS A 62 2.22 9.32 -16.89
N SER A 63 2.49 8.26 -16.14
CA SER A 63 3.76 7.53 -16.21
C SER A 63 3.47 6.01 -16.25
N TYR A 64 3.65 5.32 -15.15
CA TYR A 64 3.38 3.88 -15.02
C TYR A 64 2.70 3.59 -13.69
N LEU A 65 2.05 2.44 -13.58
CA LEU A 65 1.33 2.04 -12.37
C LEU A 65 2.25 2.07 -11.14
N GLY A 66 1.81 2.79 -10.10
CA GLY A 66 2.58 2.92 -8.87
C GLY A 66 3.83 3.80 -8.99
N GLY A 67 4.11 4.42 -10.14
CA GLY A 67 5.35 5.14 -10.45
C GLY A 67 5.71 6.32 -9.54
N GLY A 68 4.79 6.77 -8.72
CA GLY A 68 5.01 7.75 -7.65
C GLY A 68 5.59 7.13 -6.38
N ASN A 69 5.08 7.56 -5.23
CA ASN A 69 5.55 7.08 -3.92
C ASN A 69 5.25 5.59 -3.67
N THR A 70 4.24 5.03 -4.30
CA THR A 70 3.82 3.64 -4.06
C THR A 70 4.94 2.64 -4.37
N ALA A 71 5.62 2.77 -5.51
CA ALA A 71 6.73 1.88 -5.86
C ALA A 71 8.08 2.27 -5.21
N ARG A 72 8.11 3.37 -4.46
CA ARG A 72 9.34 3.91 -3.84
C ARG A 72 9.30 3.93 -2.31
N ASN A 73 8.31 3.30 -1.71
CA ASN A 73 8.18 3.25 -0.26
C ASN A 73 8.99 2.08 0.32
N THR A 74 9.13 2.08 1.64
CA THR A 74 9.89 1.07 2.38
C THR A 74 9.09 -0.20 2.68
N ALA A 75 7.84 -0.27 2.22
CA ALA A 75 6.89 -1.36 2.47
C ALA A 75 6.70 -1.70 3.96
N VAL A 76 6.88 -0.72 4.85
CA VAL A 76 6.64 -0.86 6.29
C VAL A 76 5.22 -0.44 6.61
N ILE A 77 4.41 -1.40 7.04
CA ILE A 77 3.01 -1.19 7.43
C ILE A 77 2.94 -1.25 8.95
N ARG A 78 2.39 -0.20 9.58
CA ARG A 78 2.35 -0.08 11.03
C ARG A 78 1.19 0.80 11.48
N SER A 79 0.75 0.62 12.75
CA SER A 79 -0.29 1.43 13.39
C SER A 79 0.19 2.21 14.62
N ASN A 80 1.43 2.04 15.07
CA ASN A 80 1.97 2.64 16.29
C ASN A 80 2.30 4.14 16.12
N TYR A 81 1.29 4.96 16.00
CA TYR A 81 1.39 6.42 15.87
C TYR A 81 1.25 7.14 17.21
N LEU A 82 1.38 8.48 17.22
CA LEU A 82 1.37 9.32 18.42
C LEU A 82 -0.01 9.78 18.85
N THR A 83 -0.97 9.84 17.91
CA THR A 83 -2.33 10.31 18.18
C THR A 83 -3.32 9.16 18.14
N SER A 84 -4.36 9.23 18.95
CA SER A 84 -5.43 8.22 18.99
C SER A 84 -6.12 8.03 17.63
N GLU A 85 -6.35 9.12 16.92
CA GLU A 85 -6.94 9.13 15.58
C GLU A 85 -6.02 8.45 14.57
N GLY A 86 -4.73 8.78 14.61
CA GLY A 86 -3.73 8.15 13.76
C GLY A 86 -3.61 6.65 14.02
N VAL A 87 -3.58 6.25 15.29
CA VAL A 87 -3.54 4.83 15.66
C VAL A 87 -4.76 4.09 15.11
N LYS A 88 -5.98 4.59 15.33
CA LYS A 88 -7.21 3.97 14.83
C LYS A 88 -7.20 3.86 13.31
N PHE A 89 -6.90 4.95 12.61
CA PHE A 89 -6.85 4.98 11.14
C PHE A 89 -5.86 3.96 10.56
N TYR A 90 -4.65 3.90 11.12
CA TYR A 90 -3.65 2.96 10.61
C TYR A 90 -3.85 1.52 11.08
N SER A 91 -4.58 1.28 12.17
CA SER A 91 -5.00 -0.07 12.55
C SER A 91 -5.94 -0.68 11.52
N GLU A 92 -6.92 0.07 11.05
CA GLU A 92 -7.79 -0.35 9.94
C GLU A 92 -6.96 -0.68 8.68
N SER A 93 -5.93 0.12 8.39
CA SER A 93 -5.03 -0.18 7.26
C SER A 93 -4.26 -1.48 7.46
N VAL A 94 -3.76 -1.75 8.67
CA VAL A 94 -3.07 -3.01 9.01
C VAL A 94 -4.01 -4.21 8.81
N ASP A 95 -5.25 -4.10 9.27
CA ASP A 95 -6.23 -5.18 9.15
C ASP A 95 -6.64 -5.42 7.68
N LEU A 96 -6.72 -4.37 6.88
CA LEU A 96 -6.88 -4.52 5.43
C LEU A 96 -5.72 -5.30 4.83
N PHE A 97 -4.47 -4.95 5.15
CA PHE A 97 -3.29 -5.64 4.62
C PHE A 97 -3.23 -7.12 5.03
N LYS A 98 -3.65 -7.47 6.24
CA LYS A 98 -3.74 -8.89 6.69
C LYS A 98 -4.65 -9.72 5.77
N ASN A 99 -5.68 -9.13 5.23
CA ASN A 99 -6.70 -9.81 4.44
C ASN A 99 -6.48 -9.75 2.93
N LEU A 100 -5.65 -8.82 2.43
CA LEU A 100 -5.48 -8.59 0.98
C LEU A 100 -5.02 -9.82 0.20
N SER A 101 -4.16 -10.67 0.78
CA SER A 101 -3.72 -11.89 0.10
C SER A 101 -4.88 -12.84 -0.20
N ASN A 102 -5.81 -12.97 0.75
CA ASN A 102 -7.00 -13.80 0.56
C ASN A 102 -8.01 -13.13 -0.38
N GLU A 103 -8.13 -11.81 -0.28
CA GLU A 103 -9.07 -11.02 -1.09
C GLU A 103 -8.73 -11.04 -2.58
N PHE A 104 -7.44 -11.04 -2.91
CA PHE A 104 -6.95 -11.01 -4.28
C PHE A 104 -6.49 -12.38 -4.80
N ASP A 105 -6.55 -13.43 -3.97
CA ASP A 105 -5.94 -14.72 -4.27
C ASP A 105 -4.49 -14.58 -4.75
N PHE A 106 -3.77 -13.66 -4.10
CA PHE A 106 -2.41 -13.30 -4.47
C PHE A 106 -1.55 -13.04 -3.22
N ASN A 107 -0.41 -13.71 -3.11
CA ASN A 107 0.50 -13.51 -1.99
C ASN A 107 1.21 -12.16 -2.08
N ILE A 108 0.75 -11.18 -1.31
CA ILE A 108 1.38 -9.84 -1.20
C ILE A 108 2.64 -9.85 -0.31
N MET A 109 3.07 -11.01 0.18
CA MET A 109 4.22 -11.20 1.06
C MET A 109 4.15 -10.38 2.37
N TYR A 110 2.93 -10.11 2.85
CA TYR A 110 2.73 -9.45 4.15
C TYR A 110 3.18 -10.38 5.29
N SER A 111 4.04 -9.88 6.17
CA SER A 111 4.57 -10.64 7.30
C SER A 111 4.53 -9.82 8.57
N GLU A 112 3.73 -10.25 9.53
CA GLU A 112 3.59 -9.57 10.83
C GLU A 112 4.76 -9.98 11.75
N ARG A 113 5.72 -9.08 11.93
CA ARG A 113 6.96 -9.32 12.68
C ARG A 113 7.09 -8.46 13.93
N GLY A 114 6.15 -7.55 14.15
CA GLY A 114 6.25 -6.51 15.16
C GLY A 114 7.26 -5.43 14.78
N GLN A 115 7.41 -4.45 15.66
CA GLN A 115 8.34 -3.33 15.47
C GLN A 115 9.15 -3.08 16.76
N LEU A 116 10.47 -3.04 16.62
CA LEU A 116 11.37 -2.60 17.67
C LEU A 116 11.87 -1.19 17.35
N THR A 117 11.72 -0.28 18.30
CA THR A 117 12.23 1.09 18.19
C THR A 117 13.26 1.35 19.28
N LEU A 118 14.47 1.76 18.89
CA LEU A 118 15.58 2.03 19.81
C LEU A 118 15.64 3.53 20.12
N ALA A 119 15.84 3.84 21.40
CA ALA A 119 16.05 5.20 21.87
C ALA A 119 17.53 5.42 22.24
N HIS A 120 18.11 6.51 21.74
CA HIS A 120 19.51 6.85 21.98
C HIS A 120 19.69 8.10 22.87
N THR A 121 18.61 8.81 23.21
CA THR A 121 18.63 10.01 24.03
C THR A 121 17.46 10.02 25.00
N ASP A 122 17.57 10.77 26.10
CA ASP A 122 16.47 10.91 27.06
C ASP A 122 15.21 11.52 26.46
N SER A 123 15.36 12.39 25.49
CA SER A 123 14.22 12.97 24.76
C SER A 123 13.48 11.92 23.94
N THR A 124 14.21 11.03 23.26
CA THR A 124 13.60 9.92 22.50
C THR A 124 12.97 8.88 23.43
N VAL A 125 13.57 8.61 24.58
CA VAL A 125 12.96 7.73 25.61
C VAL A 125 11.60 8.29 26.04
N ARG A 126 11.52 9.59 26.36
CA ARG A 126 10.25 10.23 26.76
C ARG A 126 9.20 10.14 25.66
N ALA A 127 9.58 10.45 24.41
CA ALA A 127 8.69 10.37 23.27
C ALA A 127 8.15 8.94 23.01
N PHE A 128 9.02 7.94 23.19
CA PHE A 128 8.61 6.55 22.99
C PHE A 128 7.73 6.02 24.13
N ARG A 129 7.97 6.46 25.35
CA ARG A 129 7.07 6.16 26.48
C ARG A 129 5.69 6.74 26.25
N GLN A 130 5.59 8.00 25.82
CA GLN A 130 4.30 8.61 25.47
C GLN A 130 3.59 7.83 24.36
N ARG A 131 4.30 7.45 23.30
CA ARG A 131 3.75 6.62 22.23
C ARG A 131 3.24 5.28 22.73
N ALA A 132 4.02 4.60 23.58
CA ALA A 132 3.63 3.32 24.16
C ALA A 132 2.36 3.44 24.99
N GLU A 133 2.21 4.50 25.80
CA GLU A 133 0.99 4.74 26.58
C GLU A 133 -0.23 4.97 25.67
N VAL A 134 -0.11 5.78 24.62
CA VAL A 134 -1.20 5.99 23.64
C VAL A 134 -1.62 4.67 23.01
N ASN A 135 -0.67 3.85 22.58
CA ASN A 135 -0.97 2.57 21.93
C ASN A 135 -1.58 1.56 22.92
N LYS A 136 -1.10 1.53 24.17
CA LYS A 136 -1.66 0.69 25.23
C LYS A 136 -3.12 1.01 25.54
N HIS A 137 -3.46 2.31 25.64
CA HIS A 137 -4.85 2.73 25.86
C HIS A 137 -5.81 2.34 24.73
N LEU A 138 -5.27 2.09 23.54
CA LEU A 138 -6.05 1.66 22.38
C LEU A 138 -6.00 0.14 22.14
N SER A 139 -5.51 -0.63 23.12
CA SER A 139 -5.43 -2.09 23.09
C SER A 139 -4.65 -2.66 21.91
N LEU A 140 -3.59 -1.95 21.49
CA LEU A 140 -2.71 -2.39 20.41
C LEU A 140 -1.41 -3.08 20.90
N ILE A 141 -1.29 -3.27 22.21
CA ILE A 141 -0.16 -3.95 22.88
C ILE A 141 -0.72 -4.97 23.87
#